data_9513ae65d231768d609e43af6a1606c7
#
_entry.id   9513ae65d231768d609e43af6a1606c7
#
_cell.length_a   1.000
_cell.length_b   1.000
_cell.length_c   1.000
_cell.angle_alpha   90.00
_cell.angle_beta   90.00
_cell.angle_gamma   90.00
#
_symmetry.space_group_name_H-M   'P 1'
#
loop_
_entity.id
_entity.type
_entity.pdbx_description
1 polymer ?
#
loop_
_entity_poly.entity_id
_entity_poly.type
_entity_poly.pdbx_seq_one_letter_code
_entity_poly.pdbx_strand_id
1 'polypeptide(L)'
;TLKETQKETQTTTLKETQKETQNTTLKEDQSPIKTVGMMSSSPDYRIVMIRRKDTIGYVEFLRGKYNVDNDAYIFKLFNTMTIEEKTRILKLHDFDKLRTHLGMTKKNHIYKNEYDTARLKFNKLLTMTTNENDKIYNKLTYLINKSGNKWEHTEWGLPKGRKHQKESNINCAVREFLEETGIRKEDINILVNVKPLEET
;
A
#
# COMPACT_ATOMS: atom_id res chain seq x y z
N THR A 1 6.59 -26.64 -53.61
CA THR A 1 5.23 -27.14 -53.85
C THR A 1 4.53 -27.25 -52.48
N LEU A 2 3.59 -28.14 -52.23
CA LEU A 2 2.74 -28.18 -51.02
C LEU A 2 3.49 -28.14 -49.64
N LYS A 3 4.71 -28.63 -49.57
CA LYS A 3 5.52 -28.63 -48.34
C LYS A 3 6.16 -27.26 -48.02
N GLU A 4 6.44 -26.43 -49.00
CA GLU A 4 6.98 -25.10 -48.79
C GLU A 4 5.90 -24.11 -48.31
N THR A 5 4.69 -24.23 -48.85
CA THR A 5 3.55 -23.37 -48.45
C THR A 5 3.16 -23.62 -46.97
N GLN A 6 3.22 -24.89 -46.52
CA GLN A 6 2.93 -25.22 -45.10
C GLN A 6 4.02 -24.67 -44.14
N LYS A 7 5.28 -24.61 -44.59
CA LYS A 7 6.38 -24.10 -43.74
C LYS A 7 6.33 -22.58 -43.60
N GLU A 8 5.94 -21.87 -44.65
CA GLU A 8 5.79 -20.40 -44.58
C GLU A 8 4.58 -19.99 -43.73
N THR A 9 3.45 -20.71 -43.84
CA THR A 9 2.26 -20.45 -43.02
C THR A 9 2.53 -20.68 -41.52
N GLN A 10 3.25 -21.75 -41.17
CA GLN A 10 3.63 -22.01 -39.79
C GLN A 10 4.63 -20.98 -39.21
N THR A 11 5.57 -20.49 -40.05
CA THR A 11 6.54 -19.49 -39.64
C THR A 11 5.91 -18.10 -39.43
N THR A 12 4.90 -17.77 -40.23
CA THR A 12 4.15 -16.51 -40.08
C THR A 12 3.29 -16.53 -38.83
N THR A 13 2.59 -17.60 -38.56
CA THR A 13 1.75 -17.77 -37.34
C THR A 13 2.61 -17.71 -36.06
N LEU A 14 3.78 -18.37 -36.07
CA LEU A 14 4.69 -18.31 -34.91
C LEU A 14 5.29 -16.93 -34.69
N LYS A 15 5.55 -16.15 -35.75
CA LYS A 15 6.05 -14.76 -35.62
C LYS A 15 4.99 -13.78 -35.13
N GLU A 16 3.73 -13.96 -35.53
CA GLU A 16 2.61 -13.17 -35.01
C GLU A 16 2.33 -13.48 -33.54
N THR A 17 2.31 -14.75 -33.13
CA THR A 17 2.13 -15.14 -31.74
C THR A 17 3.28 -14.64 -30.85
N GLN A 18 4.53 -14.63 -31.34
CA GLN A 18 5.66 -14.07 -30.61
C GLN A 18 5.65 -12.53 -30.55
N LYS A 19 5.08 -11.85 -31.55
CA LYS A 19 4.91 -10.39 -31.52
C LYS A 19 3.81 -9.96 -30.54
N GLU A 20 2.72 -10.68 -30.44
CA GLU A 20 1.69 -10.41 -29.43
C GLU A 20 2.18 -10.69 -28.00
N THR A 21 3.01 -11.71 -27.80
CA THR A 21 3.56 -12.02 -26.46
C THR A 21 4.65 -11.00 -26.03
N GLN A 22 5.33 -10.36 -26.97
CA GLN A 22 6.35 -9.34 -26.65
C GLN A 22 5.77 -7.93 -26.43
N ASN A 23 4.56 -7.65 -26.90
CA ASN A 23 3.88 -6.37 -26.65
C ASN A 23 3.06 -6.34 -25.35
N THR A 24 3.01 -7.44 -24.58
CA THR A 24 2.39 -7.49 -23.27
C THR A 24 3.41 -7.41 -22.12
N THR A 25 4.62 -6.92 -22.41
CA THR A 25 5.50 -6.44 -21.34
C THR A 25 4.89 -5.12 -20.85
N LEU A 26 4.03 -5.25 -19.84
CA LEU A 26 3.51 -4.17 -19.05
C LEU A 26 4.68 -3.26 -18.69
N LYS A 27 4.70 -2.05 -19.25
CA LYS A 27 5.46 -0.98 -18.65
C LYS A 27 4.97 -0.88 -17.23
N GLU A 28 5.77 -1.28 -16.27
CA GLU A 28 5.56 -0.94 -14.86
C GLU A 28 5.57 0.59 -14.78
N ASP A 29 4.38 1.15 -14.86
CA ASP A 29 4.15 2.55 -14.55
C ASP A 29 4.46 2.71 -13.06
N GLN A 30 5.58 3.34 -12.73
CA GLN A 30 6.05 3.59 -11.37
C GLN A 30 5.21 4.66 -10.65
N SER A 31 4.08 5.05 -11.20
CA SER A 31 3.09 5.84 -10.47
C SER A 31 2.49 4.97 -9.34
N PRO A 32 2.22 5.52 -8.15
CA PRO A 32 1.56 4.78 -7.08
C PRO A 32 0.21 4.29 -7.61
N ILE A 33 0.09 2.98 -7.86
CA ILE A 33 -1.12 2.38 -8.42
C ILE A 33 -2.27 2.63 -7.44
N LYS A 34 -3.01 3.66 -7.70
CA LYS A 34 -4.30 3.90 -7.08
C LYS A 34 -5.30 2.96 -7.75
N THR A 35 -5.35 1.71 -7.29
CA THR A 35 -6.34 0.78 -7.78
C THR A 35 -7.71 1.24 -7.27
N VAL A 36 -8.54 1.71 -8.17
CA VAL A 36 -9.93 2.07 -7.87
C VAL A 36 -10.77 0.81 -7.98
N GLY A 37 -11.31 0.35 -6.86
CA GLY A 37 -12.26 -0.75 -6.80
C GLY A 37 -13.69 -0.21 -6.81
N MET A 38 -14.57 -0.93 -7.48
CA MET A 38 -16.00 -0.63 -7.46
C MET A 38 -16.73 -1.72 -6.70
N MET A 39 -17.44 -1.34 -5.62
CA MET A 39 -18.37 -2.23 -4.92
C MET A 39 -19.80 -1.84 -5.32
N SER A 40 -20.59 -2.81 -5.74
CA SER A 40 -22.02 -2.64 -5.99
C SER A 40 -22.79 -3.24 -4.82
N SER A 41 -23.54 -2.42 -4.10
CA SER A 41 -24.50 -2.86 -3.08
C SER A 41 -25.92 -3.03 -3.65
N SER A 42 -26.12 -2.57 -4.89
CA SER A 42 -27.36 -2.64 -5.68
C SER A 42 -26.96 -2.60 -7.14
N PRO A 43 -27.79 -3.13 -8.08
CA PRO A 43 -27.49 -3.10 -9.52
C PRO A 43 -27.30 -1.68 -10.07
N ASP A 44 -27.80 -0.66 -9.38
CA ASP A 44 -27.84 0.72 -9.90
C ASP A 44 -26.77 1.65 -9.30
N TYR A 45 -26.11 1.24 -8.20
CA TYR A 45 -25.15 2.10 -7.52
C TYR A 45 -23.80 1.42 -7.36
N ARG A 46 -22.72 2.17 -7.66
CA ARG A 46 -21.34 1.74 -7.48
C ARG A 46 -20.60 2.77 -6.63
N ILE A 47 -19.84 2.29 -5.65
CA ILE A 47 -19.04 3.14 -4.78
C ILE A 47 -17.58 3.09 -5.26
N VAL A 48 -17.00 4.27 -5.50
CA VAL A 48 -15.58 4.39 -5.81
C VAL A 48 -14.79 4.27 -4.51
N MET A 49 -13.88 3.30 -4.45
CA MET A 49 -12.97 3.10 -3.34
C MET A 49 -11.53 3.10 -3.85
N ILE A 50 -10.62 3.52 -3.01
CA ILE A 50 -9.18 3.48 -3.26
C ILE A 50 -8.53 2.41 -2.36
N ARG A 51 -7.49 1.75 -2.88
CA ARG A 51 -6.65 0.87 -2.09
C ARG A 51 -5.39 1.63 -1.64
N ARG A 52 -5.09 1.59 -0.35
CA ARG A 52 -3.88 2.19 0.18
C ARG A 52 -2.64 1.54 -0.44
N LYS A 53 -1.59 2.33 -0.63
CA LYS A 53 -0.29 1.79 -1.07
C LYS A 53 0.31 0.88 0.00
N ASP A 54 0.29 1.33 1.25
CA ASP A 54 0.82 0.62 2.41
C ASP A 54 -0.25 0.58 3.51
N THR A 55 -0.25 -0.49 4.33
CA THR A 55 -1.21 -0.63 5.44
C THR A 55 -0.97 0.42 6.52
N ILE A 56 -2.02 0.76 7.26
CA ILE A 56 -1.92 1.68 8.40
C ILE A 56 -0.92 1.11 9.42
N GLY A 57 -0.96 -0.20 9.70
CA GLY A 57 -0.04 -0.84 10.63
C GLY A 57 1.42 -0.69 10.22
N TYR A 58 1.74 -0.85 8.94
CA TYR A 58 3.10 -0.68 8.42
C TYR A 58 3.58 0.77 8.54
N VAL A 59 2.73 1.72 8.17
CA VAL A 59 3.03 3.16 8.29
C VAL A 59 3.24 3.55 9.75
N GLU A 60 2.36 3.16 10.67
CA GLU A 60 2.48 3.47 12.10
C GLU A 60 3.70 2.82 12.74
N PHE A 61 4.02 1.59 12.35
CA PHE A 61 5.23 0.91 12.80
C PHE A 61 6.48 1.68 12.40
N LEU A 62 6.64 2.05 11.13
CA LEU A 62 7.80 2.80 10.66
C LEU A 62 7.82 4.26 11.10
N ARG A 63 6.71 4.80 11.59
CA ARG A 63 6.64 6.09 12.30
C ARG A 63 6.96 5.98 13.79
N GLY A 64 7.18 4.78 14.31
CA GLY A 64 7.47 4.55 15.72
C GLY A 64 6.29 4.85 16.65
N LYS A 65 5.05 4.73 16.17
CA LYS A 65 3.82 4.96 16.94
C LYS A 65 3.47 3.77 17.85
N TYR A 66 4.47 3.30 18.59
CA TYR A 66 4.33 2.21 19.56
C TYR A 66 5.32 2.38 20.72
N ASN A 67 5.05 1.69 21.83
CA ASN A 67 6.03 1.48 22.89
C ASN A 67 6.70 0.12 22.65
N VAL A 68 8.04 0.07 22.70
CA VAL A 68 8.85 -1.15 22.46
C VAL A 68 8.61 -2.25 23.51
N ASP A 69 8.09 -1.88 24.67
CA ASP A 69 7.77 -2.81 25.75
C ASP A 69 6.30 -3.29 25.72
N ASN A 70 5.50 -2.75 24.79
CA ASN A 70 4.11 -3.16 24.59
C ASN A 70 3.98 -4.13 23.41
N ASP A 71 4.32 -5.39 23.66
CA ASP A 71 4.29 -6.45 22.64
C ASP A 71 2.88 -6.66 22.06
N ALA A 72 1.85 -6.53 22.86
CA ALA A 72 0.48 -6.71 22.41
C ALA A 72 0.08 -5.67 21.34
N TYR A 73 0.51 -4.40 21.50
CA TYR A 73 0.24 -3.38 20.52
C TYR A 73 1.08 -3.55 19.25
N ILE A 74 2.37 -3.87 19.38
CA ILE A 74 3.25 -4.15 18.24
C ILE A 74 2.70 -5.35 17.45
N PHE A 75 2.25 -6.38 18.13
CA PHE A 75 1.63 -7.55 17.52
C PHE A 75 0.34 -7.17 16.76
N LYS A 76 -0.48 -6.26 17.33
CA LYS A 76 -1.66 -5.73 16.64
C LYS A 76 -1.27 -5.03 15.34
N LEU A 77 -0.22 -4.21 15.33
CA LEU A 77 0.27 -3.56 14.11
C LEU A 77 0.68 -4.59 13.06
N PHE A 78 1.46 -5.61 13.45
CA PHE A 78 1.86 -6.67 12.51
C PHE A 78 0.69 -7.50 11.99
N ASN A 79 -0.35 -7.71 12.79
CA ASN A 79 -1.55 -8.43 12.34
C ASN A 79 -2.37 -7.68 11.29
N THR A 80 -2.19 -6.37 11.14
CA THR A 80 -2.84 -5.56 10.10
C THR A 80 -2.00 -5.42 8.84
N MET A 81 -0.71 -5.80 8.87
CA MET A 81 0.19 -5.73 7.72
C MET A 81 -0.06 -6.85 6.72
N THR A 82 0.25 -6.57 5.46
CA THR A 82 0.30 -7.59 4.42
C THR A 82 1.48 -8.54 4.60
N ILE A 83 1.38 -9.71 3.97
CA ILE A 83 2.48 -10.69 3.92
C ILE A 83 3.72 -10.06 3.29
N GLU A 84 3.55 -9.26 2.24
CA GLU A 84 4.63 -8.58 1.55
C GLU A 84 5.37 -7.58 2.46
N GLU A 85 4.64 -6.74 3.21
CA GLU A 85 5.22 -5.76 4.13
C GLU A 85 6.04 -6.42 5.23
N LYS A 86 5.52 -7.49 5.84
CA LYS A 86 6.25 -8.29 6.83
C LYS A 86 7.51 -8.91 6.25
N THR A 87 7.40 -9.51 5.06
CA THR A 87 8.53 -10.10 4.35
C THR A 87 9.59 -9.03 4.05
N ARG A 88 9.18 -7.82 3.68
CA ARG A 88 10.07 -6.67 3.43
C ARG A 88 10.82 -6.28 4.70
N ILE A 89 10.15 -6.20 5.85
CA ILE A 89 10.80 -5.92 7.14
C ILE A 89 11.84 -6.99 7.45
N LEU A 90 11.48 -8.28 7.33
CA LEU A 90 12.36 -9.41 7.63
C LEU A 90 13.55 -9.52 6.68
N LYS A 91 13.41 -9.14 5.41
CA LYS A 91 14.49 -9.20 4.42
C LYS A 91 15.46 -8.04 4.55
N LEU A 92 14.96 -6.84 4.78
CA LEU A 92 15.82 -5.66 4.76
C LEU A 92 16.51 -5.43 6.10
N HIS A 93 15.83 -5.59 7.23
CA HIS A 93 16.32 -5.24 8.58
C HIS A 93 16.97 -3.84 8.65
N ASP A 94 16.63 -2.97 7.72
CA ASP A 94 17.21 -1.65 7.51
C ASP A 94 16.10 -0.59 7.55
N PHE A 95 16.09 0.18 8.64
CA PHE A 95 15.08 1.19 8.88
C PHE A 95 15.04 2.27 7.80
N ASP A 96 16.19 2.70 7.31
CA ASP A 96 16.28 3.78 6.32
C ASP A 96 15.73 3.34 4.96
N LYS A 97 16.04 2.12 4.54
CA LYS A 97 15.50 1.54 3.31
C LYS A 97 13.99 1.36 3.39
N LEU A 98 13.48 0.85 4.53
CA LEU A 98 12.04 0.69 4.75
C LEU A 98 11.31 2.03 4.69
N ARG A 99 11.85 3.09 5.31
CA ARG A 99 11.25 4.42 5.24
C ARG A 99 11.34 5.05 3.86
N THR A 100 12.42 4.82 3.14
CA THR A 100 12.56 5.29 1.76
C THR A 100 11.48 4.67 0.86
N HIS A 101 11.17 3.39 1.08
CA HIS A 101 10.08 2.72 0.37
C HIS A 101 8.70 3.35 0.62
N LEU A 102 8.46 3.88 1.82
CA LEU A 102 7.27 4.67 2.14
C LEU A 102 7.26 6.07 1.51
N GLY A 103 8.35 6.51 0.86
CA GLY A 103 8.52 7.89 0.42
C GLY A 103 8.84 8.88 1.55
N MET A 104 9.13 8.38 2.76
CA MET A 104 9.45 9.20 3.93
C MET A 104 10.96 9.43 4.05
N THR A 105 11.49 10.37 3.29
CA THR A 105 12.93 10.69 3.33
C THR A 105 13.29 11.62 4.50
N LYS A 106 14.57 11.60 4.92
CA LYS A 106 15.13 12.49 5.97
C LYS A 106 14.99 13.98 5.67
N LYS A 107 14.83 14.37 4.41
CA LYS A 107 14.76 15.77 3.97
C LYS A 107 13.49 16.50 4.42
N ASN A 108 12.49 15.78 4.89
CA ASN A 108 11.22 16.38 5.32
C ASN A 108 11.32 16.82 6.79
N HIS A 109 11.57 18.11 7.04
CA HIS A 109 11.78 18.70 8.37
C HIS A 109 10.65 18.39 9.38
N ILE A 110 9.42 18.21 8.89
CA ILE A 110 8.23 17.93 9.73
C ILE A 110 8.38 16.60 10.51
N TYR A 111 9.17 15.65 9.98
CA TYR A 111 9.29 14.30 10.54
C TYR A 111 10.68 14.01 11.17
N LYS A 112 11.53 15.02 11.35
CA LYS A 112 12.90 14.80 11.85
C LYS A 112 12.92 14.20 13.26
N ASN A 113 12.19 14.82 14.20
CA ASN A 113 12.12 14.32 15.58
C ASN A 113 11.44 12.94 15.67
N GLU A 114 10.44 12.71 14.82
CA GLU A 114 9.77 11.40 14.70
C GLU A 114 10.72 10.35 14.14
N TYR A 115 11.58 10.71 13.19
CA TYR A 115 12.52 9.80 12.55
C TYR A 115 13.52 9.21 13.54
N ASP A 116 14.19 10.04 14.33
CA ASP A 116 15.22 9.57 15.27
C ASP A 116 14.61 8.66 16.34
N THR A 117 13.47 9.03 16.88
CA THR A 117 12.73 8.20 17.85
C THR A 117 12.29 6.88 17.25
N ALA A 118 11.74 6.88 16.03
CA ALA A 118 11.29 5.68 15.36
C ALA A 118 12.45 4.72 15.04
N ARG A 119 13.59 5.28 14.59
CA ARG A 119 14.81 4.52 14.33
C ARG A 119 15.37 3.85 15.59
N LEU A 120 15.42 4.58 16.70
CA LEU A 120 15.86 4.03 17.98
C LEU A 120 14.96 2.87 18.42
N LYS A 121 13.64 3.03 18.33
CA LYS A 121 12.67 1.97 18.65
C LYS A 121 12.83 0.74 17.76
N PHE A 122 12.98 0.94 16.46
CA PHE A 122 13.21 -0.15 15.50
C PHE A 122 14.50 -0.92 15.82
N ASN A 123 15.60 -0.21 16.03
CA ASN A 123 16.88 -0.81 16.38
C ASN A 123 16.82 -1.54 17.74
N LYS A 124 16.10 -0.99 18.72
CA LYS A 124 15.88 -1.66 20.01
C LYS A 124 15.18 -3.01 19.81
N LEU A 125 14.16 -3.11 18.95
CA LEU A 125 13.51 -4.38 18.64
C LEU A 125 14.43 -5.39 17.94
N LEU A 126 15.42 -4.92 17.15
CA LEU A 126 16.42 -5.78 16.53
C LEU A 126 17.47 -6.31 17.53
N THR A 127 17.82 -5.51 18.55
CA THR A 127 18.83 -5.90 19.55
C THR A 127 18.26 -6.67 20.73
N MET A 128 16.98 -6.49 21.06
CA MET A 128 16.30 -7.27 22.10
C MET A 128 16.16 -8.72 21.65
N THR A 129 16.53 -9.66 22.52
CA THR A 129 16.40 -11.09 22.26
C THR A 129 15.22 -11.70 22.99
N THR A 130 14.59 -12.68 22.36
CA THR A 130 13.53 -13.51 22.94
C THR A 130 13.90 -14.97 22.73
N ASN A 131 13.79 -15.78 23.79
CA ASN A 131 14.03 -17.22 23.72
C ASN A 131 12.68 -17.94 23.59
N GLU A 132 12.56 -18.82 22.61
CA GLU A 132 11.42 -19.72 22.44
C GLU A 132 11.89 -21.07 21.92
N ASN A 133 11.53 -22.15 22.60
CA ASN A 133 11.92 -23.52 22.27
C ASN A 133 13.44 -23.66 22.03
N ASP A 134 14.26 -23.12 22.94
CA ASP A 134 15.71 -23.10 22.90
C ASP A 134 16.34 -22.38 21.69
N LYS A 135 15.54 -21.59 20.97
CA LYS A 135 16.01 -20.73 19.88
C LYS A 135 15.92 -19.27 20.27
N ILE A 136 17.03 -18.57 20.05
CA ILE A 136 17.12 -17.12 20.29
C ILE A 136 16.76 -16.37 19.01
N TYR A 137 15.76 -15.51 19.12
CA TYR A 137 15.34 -14.62 18.04
C TYR A 137 15.53 -13.16 18.47
N ASN A 138 15.77 -12.25 17.53
CA ASN A 138 15.53 -10.87 17.84
C ASN A 138 14.02 -10.63 17.98
N LYS A 139 13.62 -9.70 18.85
CA LYS A 139 12.22 -9.44 19.21
C LYS A 139 11.38 -9.08 18.00
N LEU A 140 11.93 -8.32 17.05
CA LEU A 140 11.25 -7.94 15.81
C LEU A 140 10.84 -9.17 14.99
N THR A 141 11.81 -10.04 14.70
CA THR A 141 11.57 -11.28 13.94
C THR A 141 10.58 -12.21 14.67
N TYR A 142 10.75 -12.34 15.99
CA TYR A 142 9.85 -13.15 16.82
C TYR A 142 8.39 -12.69 16.70
N LEU A 143 8.14 -11.39 16.90
CA LEU A 143 6.78 -10.84 16.86
C LEU A 143 6.15 -10.92 15.45
N ILE A 144 6.95 -10.70 14.40
CA ILE A 144 6.47 -10.85 13.01
C ILE A 144 6.09 -12.30 12.73
N ASN A 145 6.95 -13.26 13.08
CA ASN A 145 6.68 -14.69 12.84
C ASN A 145 5.47 -15.21 13.62
N LYS A 146 5.23 -14.67 14.80
CA LYS A 146 4.03 -14.99 15.61
C LYS A 146 2.76 -14.35 15.05
N SER A 147 2.87 -13.24 14.32
CA SER A 147 1.72 -12.58 13.73
C SER A 147 1.14 -13.39 12.58
N GLY A 148 -0.20 -13.43 12.47
CA GLY A 148 -0.86 -14.17 11.40
C GLY A 148 -0.64 -13.56 10.02
N ASN A 149 -0.49 -14.39 9.00
CA ASN A 149 -0.41 -13.98 7.60
C ASN A 149 -1.80 -14.03 6.96
N LYS A 150 -2.64 -13.02 7.22
CA LYS A 150 -4.04 -13.00 6.77
C LYS A 150 -4.27 -12.14 5.53
N TRP A 151 -3.43 -11.12 5.31
CA TRP A 151 -3.71 -10.08 4.33
C TRP A 151 -2.72 -10.14 3.17
N GLU A 152 -3.26 -10.35 1.97
CA GLU A 152 -2.50 -10.25 0.72
C GLU A 152 -2.47 -8.81 0.20
N HIS A 153 -3.51 -8.05 0.53
CA HIS A 153 -3.73 -6.69 0.04
C HIS A 153 -3.94 -5.71 1.18
N THR A 154 -3.56 -4.46 0.92
CA THR A 154 -3.80 -3.33 1.82
C THR A 154 -5.28 -2.96 1.87
N GLU A 155 -5.64 -2.15 2.86
CA GLU A 155 -7.02 -1.75 3.11
C GLU A 155 -7.60 -0.90 1.97
N TRP A 156 -8.88 -1.12 1.70
CA TRP A 156 -9.70 -0.25 0.88
C TRP A 156 -10.32 0.85 1.74
N GLY A 157 -10.50 2.03 1.17
CA GLY A 157 -11.17 3.14 1.83
C GLY A 157 -11.81 4.10 0.84
N LEU A 158 -12.64 4.98 1.35
CA LEU A 158 -13.14 6.11 0.56
C LEU A 158 -12.02 7.14 0.38
N PRO A 159 -11.97 7.84 -0.77
CA PRO A 159 -11.08 8.98 -0.95
C PRO A 159 -11.31 10.02 0.14
N LYS A 160 -10.27 10.39 0.87
CA LYS A 160 -10.35 11.33 1.99
C LYS A 160 -9.00 11.91 2.40
N GLY A 161 -9.00 13.15 2.83
CA GLY A 161 -7.83 13.79 3.40
C GLY A 161 -8.16 14.95 4.30
N ARG A 162 -7.13 15.67 4.73
CA ARG A 162 -7.27 16.77 5.68
C ARG A 162 -7.66 18.06 4.96
N LYS A 163 -8.65 18.73 5.52
CA LYS A 163 -9.07 20.05 5.06
C LYS A 163 -7.95 21.08 5.23
N HIS A 164 -7.68 21.85 4.20
CA HIS A 164 -6.78 22.98 4.25
C HIS A 164 -7.42 24.15 5.03
N GLN A 165 -6.57 25.06 5.48
CA GLN A 165 -7.05 26.28 6.16
C GLN A 165 -7.93 27.08 5.19
N LYS A 166 -9.14 27.50 5.64
CA LYS A 166 -10.15 28.23 4.87
C LYS A 166 -10.80 27.44 3.70
N GLU A 167 -10.54 26.17 3.52
CA GLU A 167 -11.19 25.31 2.55
C GLU A 167 -12.60 24.91 3.04
N SER A 168 -13.60 24.86 2.16
CA SER A 168 -14.92 24.29 2.50
C SER A 168 -14.86 22.74 2.53
N ASN A 169 -15.81 22.10 3.22
CA ASN A 169 -15.86 20.62 3.27
C ASN A 169 -16.03 20.01 1.87
N ILE A 170 -16.88 20.63 1.02
CA ILE A 170 -17.10 20.17 -0.36
C ILE A 170 -15.82 20.31 -1.19
N ASN A 171 -15.12 21.44 -1.10
CA ASN A 171 -13.88 21.64 -1.86
C ASN A 171 -12.79 20.65 -1.42
N CYS A 172 -12.67 20.39 -0.11
CA CYS A 172 -11.79 19.36 0.42
C CYS A 172 -12.14 17.99 -0.17
N ALA A 173 -13.39 17.58 -0.09
CA ALA A 173 -13.84 16.29 -0.59
C ALA A 173 -13.57 16.13 -2.10
N VAL A 174 -13.86 17.17 -2.90
CA VAL A 174 -13.58 17.14 -4.35
C VAL A 174 -12.08 17.07 -4.62
N ARG A 175 -11.28 17.91 -3.96
CA ARG A 175 -9.82 17.91 -4.13
C ARG A 175 -9.22 16.54 -3.82
N GLU A 176 -9.49 15.99 -2.64
CA GLU A 176 -8.98 14.68 -2.22
C GLU A 176 -9.47 13.56 -3.14
N PHE A 177 -10.74 13.62 -3.58
CA PHE A 177 -11.26 12.66 -4.55
C PHE A 177 -10.48 12.68 -5.86
N LEU A 178 -10.24 13.87 -6.43
CA LEU A 178 -9.50 14.01 -7.69
C LEU A 178 -8.04 13.59 -7.52
N GLU A 179 -7.39 13.97 -6.40
CA GLU A 179 -6.00 13.63 -6.11
C GLU A 179 -5.80 12.12 -5.91
N GLU A 180 -6.73 11.48 -5.19
CA GLU A 180 -6.58 10.07 -4.83
C GLU A 180 -7.11 9.08 -5.88
N THR A 181 -8.07 9.48 -6.73
CA THR A 181 -8.62 8.62 -7.79
C THR A 181 -7.98 8.87 -9.15
N GLY A 182 -7.49 10.08 -9.41
CA GLY A 182 -7.06 10.52 -10.73
C GLY A 182 -8.21 10.75 -11.72
N ILE A 183 -9.48 10.68 -11.29
CA ILE A 183 -10.64 11.02 -12.10
C ILE A 183 -10.61 12.53 -12.36
N ARG A 184 -10.93 12.95 -13.58
CA ARG A 184 -10.93 14.38 -13.95
C ARG A 184 -12.15 15.08 -13.40
N LYS A 185 -12.01 16.37 -13.11
CA LYS A 185 -13.10 17.21 -12.57
C LYS A 185 -14.32 17.25 -13.50
N GLU A 186 -14.09 17.20 -14.80
CA GLU A 186 -15.14 17.23 -15.83
C GLU A 186 -15.99 15.94 -15.84
N ASP A 187 -15.44 14.85 -15.31
CA ASP A 187 -16.10 13.54 -15.28
C ASP A 187 -16.91 13.31 -13.99
N ILE A 188 -16.98 14.30 -13.10
CA ILE A 188 -17.75 14.23 -11.86
C ILE A 188 -18.88 15.27 -11.84
N ASN A 189 -20.01 14.89 -11.24
CA ASN A 189 -21.12 15.80 -10.99
C ASN A 189 -21.46 15.81 -9.49
N ILE A 190 -21.48 17.00 -8.89
CA ILE A 190 -21.75 17.17 -7.46
C ILE A 190 -23.25 17.34 -7.26
N LEU A 191 -23.87 16.42 -6.53
CA LEU A 191 -25.29 16.45 -6.20
C LEU A 191 -25.52 17.39 -5.01
N VAL A 192 -25.69 18.69 -5.27
CA VAL A 192 -25.83 19.72 -4.23
C VAL A 192 -27.10 19.58 -3.38
N ASN A 193 -28.10 18.87 -3.88
CA ASN A 193 -29.38 18.67 -3.20
C ASN A 193 -29.42 17.42 -2.31
N VAL A 194 -28.32 16.68 -2.23
CA VAL A 194 -28.20 15.51 -1.37
C VAL A 194 -27.47 15.91 -0.09
N LYS A 195 -28.11 15.65 1.06
CA LYS A 195 -27.47 15.90 2.36
C LYS A 195 -26.27 14.95 2.52
N PRO A 196 -25.08 15.47 2.90
CA PRO A 196 -23.94 14.61 3.21
C PRO A 196 -24.25 13.61 4.31
N LEU A 197 -23.73 12.40 4.20
CA LEU A 197 -23.74 11.43 5.29
C LEU A 197 -22.71 11.86 6.33
N GLU A 198 -23.12 11.92 7.58
CA GLU A 198 -22.23 12.19 8.72
C GLU A 198 -21.98 10.87 9.44
N GLU A 199 -20.72 10.52 9.63
CA GLU A 199 -20.29 9.40 10.44
C GLU A 199 -20.18 9.89 11.90
N THR A 200 -20.95 9.30 12.81
CA THR A 200 -20.96 9.62 14.25
C THR A 200 -20.16 8.60 15.05
#